data_5b831c85d01e6c2de9ac1d8f83fa5f20
#
_entry.id   5b831c85d01e6c2de9ac1d8f83fa5f20
#
_cell.length_a   1.000
_cell.length_b   1.000
_cell.length_c   1.000
_cell.angle_alpha   90.00
_cell.angle_beta   90.00
_cell.angle_gamma   90.00
#
_symmetry.space_group_name_H-M   'P 1'
#
loop_
_entity.id
_entity.type
_entity.pdbx_description
1 polymer ?
#
loop_
_entity_poly.entity_id
_entity_poly.type
_entity_poly.pdbx_seq_one_letter_code
_entity_poly.pdbx_strand_id
1 'polypeptide(L)'
;AEAAFWRCFVKSLQTAGVNTASLTWQELPRNAATRQRVIEVLQASNLKKTVVFVWNNYHLLGSEDCDKLLLALAKADLPNWHFVLLTQRPPDFTLDELVLKGECLYLQPKDFAFEVSDIIVYYRKNGIVLERRAAENLLAATEGWVSALYLYLRQYHNGQSPQTGEELLRLVQAVAYNSCSEAEKTLLTELSILNEDFSGRQAAYITENDAARA
;
A
#
# COMPACT_ATOMS: atom_id res chain seq x y z
N ALA A 1 -2.91 -1.60 18.98
CA ALA A 1 -2.87 -2.06 17.58
C ALA A 1 -2.58 -3.57 17.50
N GLU A 2 -1.48 -4.09 18.04
CA GLU A 2 -1.03 -5.49 17.95
C GLU A 2 -2.07 -6.52 18.41
N ALA A 3 -2.68 -6.32 19.59
CA ALA A 3 -3.67 -7.26 20.12
C ALA A 3 -4.94 -7.34 19.25
N ALA A 4 -5.33 -6.24 18.61
CA ALA A 4 -6.42 -6.24 17.65
C ALA A 4 -6.04 -6.98 16.37
N PHE A 5 -4.84 -6.71 15.84
CA PHE A 5 -4.29 -7.42 14.69
C PHE A 5 -4.27 -8.93 14.94
N TRP A 6 -3.71 -9.37 16.06
CA TRP A 6 -3.61 -10.78 16.39
C TRP A 6 -4.98 -11.46 16.49
N ARG A 7 -5.94 -10.84 17.18
CA ARG A 7 -7.31 -11.39 17.27
C ARG A 7 -7.97 -11.49 15.90
N CYS A 8 -7.81 -10.49 15.04
CA CYS A 8 -8.33 -10.53 13.68
C CYS A 8 -7.67 -11.63 12.86
N PHE A 9 -6.34 -11.79 12.99
CA PHE A 9 -5.60 -12.85 12.31
C PHE A 9 -6.10 -14.24 12.71
N VAL A 10 -6.16 -14.54 14.01
CA VAL A 10 -6.67 -15.83 14.50
C VAL A 10 -8.13 -16.08 14.07
N LYS A 11 -8.99 -15.06 14.17
CA LYS A 11 -10.38 -15.17 13.71
C LYS A 11 -10.48 -15.46 12.22
N SER A 12 -9.65 -14.84 11.41
CA SER A 12 -9.61 -15.09 9.97
C SER A 12 -9.13 -16.49 9.64
N LEU A 13 -8.15 -17.02 10.38
CA LEU A 13 -7.74 -18.42 10.28
C LEU A 13 -8.89 -19.39 10.58
N GLN A 14 -9.66 -19.13 11.64
CA GLN A 14 -10.86 -19.92 11.98
C GLN A 14 -11.90 -19.88 10.86
N THR A 15 -12.12 -18.71 10.27
CA THR A 15 -13.04 -18.55 9.14
C THR A 15 -12.56 -19.33 7.90
N ALA A 16 -11.26 -19.43 7.69
CA ALA A 16 -10.66 -20.25 6.65
C ALA A 16 -10.73 -21.77 6.93
N GLY A 17 -11.18 -22.18 8.10
CA GLY A 17 -11.29 -23.58 8.51
C GLY A 17 -10.05 -24.15 9.22
N VAL A 18 -9.15 -23.28 9.67
CA VAL A 18 -7.96 -23.71 10.42
C VAL A 18 -8.32 -23.99 11.87
N ASN A 19 -7.85 -25.11 12.39
CA ASN A 19 -7.97 -25.40 13.82
C ASN A 19 -6.94 -24.59 14.62
N THR A 20 -7.39 -23.54 15.28
CA THR A 20 -6.56 -22.63 16.06
C THR A 20 -6.52 -22.96 17.57
N ALA A 21 -7.00 -24.12 17.99
CA ALA A 21 -7.09 -24.50 19.41
C ALA A 21 -5.73 -24.46 20.13
N SER A 22 -4.64 -24.65 19.40
CA SER A 22 -3.28 -24.56 19.95
C SER A 22 -2.71 -23.13 19.96
N LEU A 23 -3.43 -22.15 19.40
CA LEU A 23 -3.10 -20.72 19.44
C LEU A 23 -3.89 -20.05 20.58
N THR A 24 -3.71 -20.53 21.80
CA THR A 24 -4.52 -20.12 22.97
C THR A 24 -4.10 -18.79 23.58
N TRP A 25 -2.94 -18.24 23.20
CA TRP A 25 -2.49 -16.96 23.71
C TRP A 25 -3.22 -15.79 23.04
N GLN A 26 -3.56 -14.80 23.83
CA GLN A 26 -4.30 -13.60 23.37
C GLN A 26 -3.39 -12.53 22.78
N GLU A 27 -2.10 -12.75 22.76
CA GLU A 27 -1.08 -11.78 22.33
C GLU A 27 -0.33 -12.25 21.08
N LEU A 28 0.24 -11.29 20.37
CA LEU A 28 1.08 -11.50 19.20
C LEU A 28 2.30 -12.38 19.54
N PRO A 29 2.71 -13.33 18.67
CA PRO A 29 3.90 -14.15 18.88
C PRO A 29 5.19 -13.33 18.89
N ARG A 30 5.81 -13.15 20.04
CA ARG A 30 7.00 -12.28 20.21
C ARG A 30 8.34 -13.00 20.06
N ASN A 31 8.38 -14.31 20.14
CA ASN A 31 9.62 -15.09 20.03
C ASN A 31 9.56 -16.11 18.89
N ALA A 32 10.73 -16.65 18.52
CA ALA A 32 10.84 -17.61 17.43
C ALA A 32 9.99 -18.87 17.65
N ALA A 33 9.92 -19.39 18.88
CA ALA A 33 9.17 -20.60 19.19
C ALA A 33 7.65 -20.39 19.00
N THR A 34 7.12 -19.25 19.45
CA THR A 34 5.69 -18.95 19.29
C THR A 34 5.35 -18.66 17.81
N ARG A 35 6.22 -18.00 17.05
CA ARG A 35 6.04 -17.84 15.59
C ARG A 35 6.10 -19.19 14.87
N GLN A 36 7.03 -20.05 15.22
CA GLN A 36 7.11 -21.41 14.68
C GLN A 36 5.83 -22.20 14.94
N ARG A 37 5.22 -22.05 16.11
CA ARG A 37 3.95 -22.70 16.44
C ARG A 37 2.80 -22.24 15.52
N VAL A 38 2.77 -20.98 15.13
CA VAL A 38 1.79 -20.49 14.13
C VAL A 38 2.01 -21.18 12.79
N ILE A 39 3.25 -21.28 12.33
CA ILE A 39 3.61 -21.96 11.08
C ILE A 39 3.15 -23.42 11.10
N GLU A 40 3.43 -24.15 12.18
CA GLU A 40 3.02 -25.55 12.36
C GLU A 40 1.49 -25.72 12.27
N VAL A 41 0.73 -24.79 12.86
CA VAL A 41 -0.73 -24.76 12.77
C VAL A 41 -1.21 -24.57 11.33
N LEU A 42 -0.56 -23.70 10.57
CA LEU A 42 -0.90 -23.48 9.17
C LEU A 42 -0.52 -24.69 8.30
N GLN A 43 0.64 -25.29 8.51
CA GLN A 43 1.08 -26.50 7.83
C GLN A 43 0.15 -27.69 8.13
N ALA A 44 -0.25 -27.84 9.38
CA ALA A 44 -1.15 -28.91 9.80
C ALA A 44 -2.60 -28.72 9.32
N SER A 45 -2.96 -27.54 8.81
CA SER A 45 -4.34 -27.24 8.42
C SER A 45 -4.86 -28.06 7.25
N ASN A 46 -3.96 -28.65 6.45
CA ASN A 46 -4.26 -29.53 5.30
C ASN A 46 -5.41 -29.00 4.41
N LEU A 47 -5.40 -27.68 4.17
CA LEU A 47 -6.43 -27.02 3.36
C LEU A 47 -6.29 -27.44 1.90
N LYS A 48 -7.37 -27.95 1.32
CA LYS A 48 -7.44 -28.33 -0.11
C LYS A 48 -7.60 -27.12 -1.03
N LYS A 49 -7.86 -25.94 -0.46
CA LYS A 49 -8.10 -24.69 -1.19
C LYS A 49 -6.96 -23.72 -0.94
N THR A 50 -6.62 -22.97 -1.96
CA THR A 50 -5.74 -21.79 -1.81
C THR A 50 -6.40 -20.76 -0.91
N VAL A 51 -5.65 -20.28 0.08
CA VAL A 51 -6.05 -19.21 0.99
C VAL A 51 -5.21 -17.99 0.68
N VAL A 52 -5.87 -16.88 0.41
CA VAL A 52 -5.22 -15.58 0.24
C VAL A 52 -5.52 -14.73 1.48
N PHE A 53 -4.47 -14.40 2.20
CA PHE A 53 -4.53 -13.52 3.36
C PHE A 53 -4.14 -12.11 2.97
N VAL A 54 -5.04 -11.13 3.22
CA VAL A 54 -4.80 -9.74 2.84
C VAL A 54 -4.71 -8.87 4.09
N TRP A 55 -3.58 -8.21 4.28
CA TRP A 55 -3.39 -7.17 5.30
C TRP A 55 -3.50 -5.80 4.65
N ASN A 56 -4.62 -5.13 4.91
CA ASN A 56 -4.86 -3.78 4.41
C ASN A 56 -4.35 -2.72 5.39
N ASN A 57 -3.78 -1.64 4.85
CA ASN A 57 -3.21 -0.53 5.62
C ASN A 57 -2.13 -0.99 6.63
N TYR A 58 -1.28 -1.91 6.18
CA TYR A 58 -0.24 -2.51 7.04
C TYR A 58 0.68 -1.47 7.69
N HIS A 59 0.96 -0.37 7.00
CA HIS A 59 1.77 0.75 7.50
C HIS A 59 1.27 1.38 8.80
N LEU A 60 -0.02 1.22 9.15
CA LEU A 60 -0.60 1.74 10.39
C LEU A 60 -0.29 0.86 11.61
N LEU A 61 0.27 -0.33 11.40
CA LEU A 61 0.52 -1.28 12.49
C LEU A 61 1.77 -0.89 13.28
N GLY A 62 2.86 -0.53 12.60
CA GLY A 62 4.10 -0.05 13.21
C GLY A 62 4.67 -0.99 14.28
N SER A 63 4.75 -2.29 14.00
CA SER A 63 5.12 -3.31 14.99
C SER A 63 6.18 -4.25 14.43
N GLU A 64 7.36 -4.21 15.01
CA GLU A 64 8.48 -5.09 14.68
C GLU A 64 8.13 -6.58 14.88
N ASP A 65 7.29 -6.92 15.87
CA ASP A 65 6.87 -8.29 16.10
C ASP A 65 5.89 -8.78 15.02
N CYS A 66 5.05 -7.89 14.46
CA CYS A 66 4.23 -8.21 13.30
C CYS A 66 5.11 -8.42 12.06
N ASP A 67 6.12 -7.59 11.84
CA ASP A 67 7.07 -7.73 10.74
C ASP A 67 7.81 -9.07 10.82
N LYS A 68 8.30 -9.43 12.01
CA LYS A 68 8.94 -10.72 12.25
C LYS A 68 8.01 -11.92 12.01
N LEU A 69 6.74 -11.78 12.39
CA LEU A 69 5.75 -12.84 12.12
C LEU A 69 5.51 -12.98 10.61
N LEU A 70 5.29 -11.87 9.90
CA LEU A 70 5.07 -11.89 8.46
C LEU A 70 6.25 -12.47 7.70
N LEU A 71 7.47 -12.04 8.04
CA LEU A 71 8.68 -12.56 7.43
C LEU A 71 8.84 -14.07 7.69
N ALA A 72 8.50 -14.53 8.89
CA ALA A 72 8.53 -15.95 9.22
C ALA A 72 7.48 -16.76 8.42
N LEU A 73 6.28 -16.21 8.23
CA LEU A 73 5.24 -16.82 7.39
C LEU A 73 5.62 -16.85 5.92
N ALA A 74 6.21 -15.77 5.41
CA ALA A 74 6.64 -15.69 4.02
C ALA A 74 7.79 -16.66 3.68
N LYS A 75 8.67 -16.94 4.65
CA LYS A 75 9.77 -17.91 4.50
C LYS A 75 9.38 -19.36 4.80
N ALA A 76 8.18 -19.58 5.30
CA ALA A 76 7.71 -20.93 5.63
C ALA A 76 7.21 -21.65 4.36
N ASP A 77 7.39 -22.97 4.33
CA ASP A 77 6.82 -23.82 3.28
C ASP A 77 5.29 -23.98 3.52
N LEU A 78 4.54 -23.10 2.86
CA LEU A 78 3.08 -22.97 2.98
C LEU A 78 2.44 -22.93 1.58
N PRO A 79 2.45 -24.02 0.80
CA PRO A 79 2.15 -24.01 -0.64
C PRO A 79 0.73 -23.54 -1.00
N ASN A 80 -0.23 -23.64 -0.06
CA ASN A 80 -1.61 -23.22 -0.27
C ASN A 80 -1.93 -21.85 0.32
N TRP A 81 -0.92 -21.13 0.84
CA TRP A 81 -1.08 -19.84 1.49
C TRP A 81 -0.40 -18.75 0.69
N HIS A 82 -1.13 -17.69 0.42
CA HIS A 82 -0.60 -16.47 -0.18
C HIS A 82 -0.88 -15.29 0.74
N PHE A 83 0.13 -14.47 0.93
CA PHE A 83 0.07 -13.30 1.78
C PHE A 83 0.18 -12.04 0.93
N VAL A 84 -0.78 -11.12 1.08
CA VAL A 84 -0.83 -9.85 0.35
C VAL A 84 -0.78 -8.72 1.37
N LEU A 85 0.23 -7.86 1.26
CA LEU A 85 0.34 -6.64 2.02
C LEU A 85 -0.08 -5.46 1.15
N LEU A 86 -1.08 -4.70 1.61
CA LEU A 86 -1.44 -3.41 1.04
C LEU A 86 -0.92 -2.32 1.99
N THR A 87 0.05 -1.56 1.54
CA THR A 87 0.76 -0.60 2.37
C THR A 87 1.09 0.67 1.59
N GLN A 88 1.12 1.82 2.25
CA GLN A 88 1.53 3.10 1.64
C GLN A 88 3.04 3.35 1.74
N ARG A 89 3.71 2.63 2.64
CA ARG A 89 5.16 2.69 2.83
C ARG A 89 5.73 1.28 2.79
N PRO A 90 6.94 1.08 2.28
CA PRO A 90 7.61 -0.21 2.40
C PRO A 90 7.62 -0.69 3.86
N PRO A 91 7.49 -1.99 4.12
CA PRO A 91 7.68 -2.52 5.47
C PRO A 91 9.14 -2.33 5.92
N ASP A 92 9.36 -2.23 7.23
CA ASP A 92 10.70 -2.02 7.82
C ASP A 92 11.61 -3.26 7.76
N PHE A 93 11.23 -4.29 7.00
CA PHE A 93 12.04 -5.49 6.78
C PHE A 93 12.40 -5.68 5.29
N THR A 94 13.57 -6.26 5.06
CA THR A 94 14.09 -6.49 3.72
C THR A 94 13.36 -7.61 3.00
N LEU A 95 12.80 -7.31 1.82
CA LEU A 95 12.14 -8.27 0.94
C LEU A 95 13.08 -8.84 -0.14
N ASP A 96 14.30 -8.30 -0.26
CA ASP A 96 15.21 -8.61 -1.36
C ASP A 96 15.47 -10.11 -1.52
N GLU A 97 15.67 -10.82 -0.42
CA GLU A 97 15.88 -12.28 -0.45
C GLU A 97 14.68 -13.02 -1.05
N LEU A 98 13.46 -12.64 -0.67
CA LEU A 98 12.22 -13.26 -1.16
C LEU A 98 11.97 -12.92 -2.62
N VAL A 99 12.28 -11.68 -3.03
CA VAL A 99 12.16 -11.24 -4.43
C VAL A 99 13.15 -11.98 -5.31
N LEU A 100 14.42 -12.11 -4.89
CA LEU A 100 15.46 -12.83 -5.62
C LEU A 100 15.15 -14.32 -5.79
N LYS A 101 14.46 -14.93 -4.80
CA LYS A 101 14.01 -16.32 -4.89
C LYS A 101 12.72 -16.49 -5.70
N GLY A 102 12.07 -15.40 -6.12
CA GLY A 102 10.77 -15.46 -6.79
C GLY A 102 9.61 -15.81 -5.86
N GLU A 103 9.81 -15.70 -4.54
CA GLU A 103 8.82 -15.98 -3.49
C GLU A 103 7.98 -14.75 -3.12
N CYS A 104 8.37 -13.57 -3.60
CA CYS A 104 7.67 -12.30 -3.37
C CYS A 104 7.56 -11.50 -4.66
N LEU A 105 6.36 -11.03 -4.97
CA LEU A 105 6.10 -10.02 -5.98
C LEU A 105 5.94 -8.67 -5.29
N TYR A 106 6.84 -7.75 -5.58
CA TYR A 106 6.78 -6.39 -5.06
C TYR A 106 6.24 -5.44 -6.14
N LEU A 107 5.02 -4.95 -5.94
CA LEU A 107 4.37 -4.01 -6.84
C LEU A 107 4.57 -2.57 -6.33
N GLN A 108 5.04 -1.71 -7.21
CA GLN A 108 5.30 -0.30 -6.95
C GLN A 108 4.20 0.58 -7.56
N PRO A 109 4.07 1.86 -7.19
CA PRO A 109 3.08 2.76 -7.79
C PRO A 109 3.11 2.79 -9.32
N LYS A 110 4.29 2.72 -9.94
CA LYS A 110 4.46 2.66 -11.39
C LYS A 110 3.79 1.44 -12.05
N ASP A 111 3.68 0.31 -11.32
CA ASP A 111 3.06 -0.92 -11.84
C ASP A 111 1.53 -0.80 -11.90
N PHE A 112 0.96 0.22 -11.26
CA PHE A 112 -0.46 0.55 -11.26
C PHE A 112 -0.80 1.79 -12.11
N ALA A 113 0.20 2.51 -12.62
CA ALA A 113 -0.02 3.65 -13.48
C ALA A 113 -0.64 3.19 -14.81
N PHE A 114 -1.68 3.89 -15.23
CA PHE A 114 -2.32 3.63 -16.51
C PHE A 114 -1.50 4.21 -17.66
N GLU A 115 -1.38 3.42 -18.73
CA GLU A 115 -0.87 3.89 -20.01
C GLU A 115 -2.00 4.48 -20.88
N VAL A 116 -1.66 5.07 -22.01
CA VAL A 116 -2.63 5.65 -22.96
C VAL A 116 -3.72 4.65 -23.35
N SER A 117 -3.34 3.40 -23.61
CA SER A 117 -4.25 2.30 -23.94
C SER A 117 -5.25 2.00 -22.83
N ASP A 118 -4.78 2.01 -21.56
CA ASP A 118 -5.60 1.73 -20.40
C ASP A 118 -6.60 2.86 -20.16
N ILE A 119 -6.16 4.09 -20.30
CA ILE A 119 -7.02 5.29 -20.22
C ILE A 119 -8.15 5.21 -21.24
N ILE A 120 -7.85 4.90 -22.51
CA ILE A 120 -8.87 4.76 -23.55
C ILE A 120 -9.87 3.65 -23.19
N VAL A 121 -9.40 2.49 -22.73
CA VAL A 121 -10.26 1.37 -22.32
C VAL A 121 -11.10 1.73 -21.10
N TYR A 122 -10.51 2.39 -20.10
CA TYR A 122 -11.17 2.80 -18.89
C TYR A 122 -12.33 3.79 -19.16
N TYR A 123 -12.07 4.82 -19.96
CA TYR A 123 -13.10 5.80 -20.34
C TYR A 123 -14.19 5.19 -21.21
N ARG A 124 -13.84 4.30 -22.15
CA ARG A 124 -14.81 3.58 -22.98
C ARG A 124 -15.74 2.71 -22.12
N LYS A 125 -15.22 2.01 -21.11
CA LYS A 125 -16.04 1.23 -20.16
C LYS A 125 -17.03 2.11 -19.38
N ASN A 126 -16.73 3.40 -19.25
CA ASN A 126 -17.58 4.40 -18.60
C ASN A 126 -18.40 5.23 -19.59
N GLY A 127 -18.56 4.78 -20.85
CA GLY A 127 -19.42 5.41 -21.84
C GLY A 127 -18.80 6.60 -22.56
N ILE A 128 -17.51 6.88 -22.38
CA ILE A 128 -16.81 7.99 -23.02
C ILE A 128 -15.82 7.46 -24.05
N VAL A 129 -15.94 7.91 -25.29
CA VAL A 129 -14.99 7.60 -26.35
C VAL A 129 -13.94 8.70 -26.41
N LEU A 130 -12.72 8.36 -26.04
CA LEU A 130 -11.58 9.27 -26.12
C LEU A 130 -10.78 9.04 -27.41
N GLU A 131 -10.41 10.13 -28.06
CA GLU A 131 -9.35 10.10 -29.05
C GLU A 131 -7.98 9.93 -28.38
N ARG A 132 -7.02 9.37 -29.13
CA ARG A 132 -5.67 9.10 -28.62
C ARG A 132 -5.01 10.35 -28.03
N ARG A 133 -5.13 11.49 -28.72
CA ARG A 133 -4.55 12.78 -28.25
C ARG A 133 -5.15 13.25 -26.92
N ALA A 134 -6.45 13.04 -26.71
CA ALA A 134 -7.10 13.35 -25.43
C ALA A 134 -6.61 12.44 -24.30
N ALA A 135 -6.40 11.16 -24.59
CA ALA A 135 -5.83 10.24 -23.63
C ALA A 135 -4.36 10.54 -23.29
N GLU A 136 -3.57 10.97 -24.29
CA GLU A 136 -2.19 11.43 -24.06
C GLU A 136 -2.14 12.69 -23.18
N ASN A 137 -3.05 13.63 -23.36
CA ASN A 137 -3.18 14.81 -22.50
C ASN A 137 -3.58 14.43 -21.07
N LEU A 138 -4.50 13.47 -20.90
CA LEU A 138 -4.87 12.96 -19.58
C LEU A 138 -3.70 12.24 -18.90
N LEU A 139 -2.94 11.45 -19.64
CA LEU A 139 -1.74 10.82 -19.12
C LEU A 139 -0.73 11.85 -18.63
N ALA A 140 -0.45 12.87 -19.44
CA ALA A 140 0.46 13.94 -19.06
C ALA A 140 0.00 14.74 -17.82
N ALA A 141 -1.32 14.90 -17.65
CA ALA A 141 -1.88 15.62 -16.50
C ALA A 141 -1.98 14.79 -15.23
N THR A 142 -2.02 13.46 -15.33
CA THR A 142 -2.31 12.55 -14.20
C THR A 142 -1.18 11.57 -13.91
N GLU A 143 -0.16 11.50 -14.78
CA GLU A 143 0.90 10.47 -14.74
C GLU A 143 0.34 9.04 -14.67
N GLY A 144 -0.88 8.83 -15.18
CA GLY A 144 -1.58 7.56 -15.13
C GLY A 144 -2.21 7.24 -13.77
N TRP A 145 -2.22 8.18 -12.82
CA TRP A 145 -2.83 7.95 -11.52
C TRP A 145 -4.35 7.79 -11.61
N VAL A 146 -4.83 6.59 -11.28
CA VAL A 146 -6.24 6.17 -11.48
C VAL A 146 -7.22 7.09 -10.76
N SER A 147 -6.92 7.54 -9.54
CA SER A 147 -7.81 8.43 -8.79
C SER A 147 -7.96 9.80 -9.46
N ALA A 148 -6.88 10.32 -10.04
CA ALA A 148 -6.94 11.56 -10.83
C ALA A 148 -7.75 11.34 -12.11
N LEU A 149 -7.51 10.25 -12.83
CA LEU A 149 -8.29 9.87 -14.01
C LEU A 149 -9.79 9.74 -13.71
N TYR A 150 -10.15 9.19 -12.53
CA TYR A 150 -11.53 9.10 -12.06
C TYR A 150 -12.16 10.49 -11.82
N LEU A 151 -11.41 11.44 -11.26
CA LEU A 151 -11.91 12.80 -11.06
C LEU A 151 -12.18 13.50 -12.41
N TYR A 152 -11.28 13.36 -13.36
CA TYR A 152 -11.50 13.87 -14.71
C TYR A 152 -12.71 13.20 -15.40
N LEU A 153 -12.88 11.89 -15.21
CA LEU A 153 -14.04 11.14 -15.71
C LEU A 153 -15.35 11.71 -15.15
N ARG A 154 -15.41 12.03 -13.86
CA ARG A 154 -16.59 12.67 -13.25
C ARG A 154 -16.91 14.04 -13.86
N GLN A 155 -15.90 14.84 -14.18
CA GLN A 155 -16.09 16.13 -14.85
C GLN A 155 -16.72 15.95 -16.23
N TYR A 156 -16.25 14.97 -17.01
CA TYR A 156 -16.85 14.62 -18.30
C TYR A 156 -18.34 14.27 -18.17
N HIS A 157 -18.73 13.48 -17.19
CA HIS A 157 -20.12 13.13 -16.95
C HIS A 157 -21.00 14.33 -16.54
N ASN A 158 -20.42 15.31 -15.89
CA ASN A 158 -21.12 16.53 -15.47
C ASN A 158 -21.19 17.59 -16.59
N GLY A 159 -20.74 17.29 -17.81
CA GLY A 159 -20.72 18.23 -18.94
C GLY A 159 -19.76 19.40 -18.77
N GLN A 160 -18.85 19.30 -17.78
CA GLN A 160 -17.81 20.28 -17.55
C GLN A 160 -16.59 19.91 -18.38
N SER A 161 -16.03 20.87 -19.09
CA SER A 161 -14.68 20.71 -19.62
C SER A 161 -13.75 20.45 -18.45
N PRO A 162 -12.77 19.53 -18.57
CA PRO A 162 -11.82 19.27 -17.50
C PRO A 162 -11.13 20.56 -17.10
N GLN A 163 -11.69 21.24 -16.12
CA GLN A 163 -11.07 22.40 -15.52
C GLN A 163 -10.07 21.90 -14.48
N THR A 164 -8.88 22.15 -14.81
CA THR A 164 -7.62 21.92 -14.16
C THR A 164 -7.62 22.10 -12.65
N GLY A 165 -7.05 21.12 -11.99
CA GLY A 165 -6.28 21.38 -10.75
C GLY A 165 -7.06 21.44 -9.45
N GLU A 166 -8.18 22.12 -9.33
CA GLU A 166 -8.80 22.34 -8.01
C GLU A 166 -9.37 21.06 -7.34
N GLU A 167 -10.05 20.20 -8.10
CA GLU A 167 -10.56 18.95 -7.52
C GLU A 167 -9.43 17.96 -7.24
N LEU A 168 -8.42 17.92 -8.11
CA LEU A 168 -7.21 17.14 -7.86
C LEU A 168 -6.45 17.68 -6.65
N LEU A 169 -6.30 18.99 -6.53
CA LEU A 169 -5.71 19.65 -5.36
C LEU A 169 -6.48 19.32 -4.07
N ARG A 170 -7.81 19.38 -4.11
CA ARG A 170 -8.65 18.98 -2.95
C ARG A 170 -8.48 17.50 -2.58
N LEU A 171 -8.35 16.63 -3.59
CA LEU A 171 -8.09 15.21 -3.33
C LEU A 171 -6.70 15.00 -2.71
N VAL A 172 -5.66 15.60 -3.27
CA VAL A 172 -4.30 15.55 -2.72
C VAL A 172 -4.29 16.13 -1.31
N GLN A 173 -4.94 17.27 -1.10
CA GLN A 173 -5.10 17.87 0.22
C GLN A 173 -5.81 16.94 1.21
N ALA A 174 -6.91 16.31 0.79
CA ALA A 174 -7.68 15.43 1.67
C ALA A 174 -6.94 14.13 1.99
N VAL A 175 -6.26 13.53 1.03
CA VAL A 175 -5.64 12.20 1.16
C VAL A 175 -4.21 12.28 1.69
N ALA A 176 -3.42 13.23 1.21
CA ALA A 176 -2.01 13.36 1.59
C ALA A 176 -1.81 14.42 2.70
N TYR A 177 -2.14 15.67 2.42
CA TYR A 177 -1.82 16.78 3.31
C TYR A 177 -2.56 16.73 4.66
N ASN A 178 -3.86 16.40 4.67
CA ASN A 178 -4.62 16.32 5.93
C ASN A 178 -4.22 15.14 6.82
N SER A 179 -3.56 14.13 6.26
CA SER A 179 -3.03 13.01 7.03
C SER A 179 -1.68 13.30 7.68
N CYS A 180 -1.00 14.38 7.27
CA CYS A 180 0.26 14.80 7.85
C CYS A 180 0.09 15.41 9.24
N SER A 181 1.04 15.18 10.12
CA SER A 181 1.19 15.89 11.38
C SER A 181 1.47 17.39 11.16
N GLU A 182 1.26 18.23 12.16
CA GLU A 182 1.54 19.67 12.05
C GLU A 182 3.02 19.94 11.72
N ALA A 183 3.94 19.12 12.25
CA ALA A 183 5.37 19.23 11.94
C ALA A 183 5.65 18.92 10.46
N GLU A 184 5.02 17.86 9.92
CA GLU A 184 5.14 17.50 8.50
C GLU A 184 4.50 18.57 7.60
N LYS A 185 3.37 19.16 7.98
CA LYS A 185 2.74 20.26 7.25
C LYS A 185 3.62 21.50 7.20
N THR A 186 4.26 21.83 8.32
CA THR A 186 5.23 22.94 8.39
C THR A 186 6.39 22.66 7.45
N LEU A 187 6.99 21.47 7.54
CA LEU A 187 8.08 21.05 6.66
C LEU A 187 7.70 21.12 5.18
N LEU A 188 6.52 20.59 4.80
CA LEU A 188 6.02 20.66 3.42
C LEU A 188 5.82 22.10 2.96
N THR A 189 5.37 22.99 3.84
CA THR A 189 5.19 24.41 3.53
C THR A 189 6.54 25.09 3.30
N GLU A 190 7.54 24.82 4.12
CA GLU A 190 8.90 25.37 3.98
C GLU A 190 9.56 24.85 2.69
N LEU A 191 9.38 23.56 2.37
CA LEU A 191 9.93 22.94 1.17
C LEU A 191 9.18 23.32 -0.12
N SER A 192 7.99 23.88 -0.03
CA SER A 192 7.17 24.29 -1.21
C SER A 192 7.82 25.35 -2.09
N ILE A 193 8.87 26.00 -1.59
CA ILE A 193 9.69 26.96 -2.38
C ILE A 193 10.54 26.25 -3.45
N LEU A 194 10.79 24.95 -3.30
CA LEU A 194 11.53 24.17 -4.26
C LEU A 194 10.61 23.68 -5.37
N ASN A 195 10.99 23.97 -6.62
CA ASN A 195 10.23 23.58 -7.80
C ASN A 195 10.81 22.33 -8.50
N GLU A 196 11.86 21.74 -7.96
CA GLU A 196 12.57 20.60 -8.53
C GLU A 196 12.76 19.52 -7.46
N ASP A 197 13.15 18.33 -7.91
CA ASP A 197 13.52 17.22 -7.02
C ASP A 197 14.70 17.65 -6.12
N PHE A 198 14.59 17.33 -4.84
CA PHE A 198 15.59 17.67 -3.84
C PHE A 198 15.97 16.47 -2.97
N SER A 199 17.20 16.46 -2.50
CA SER A 199 17.70 15.48 -1.55
C SER A 199 17.32 15.84 -0.11
N GLY A 200 17.28 14.84 0.78
CA GLY A 200 17.07 15.07 2.22
C GLY A 200 18.08 16.08 2.81
N ARG A 201 19.32 16.14 2.28
CA ARG A 201 20.33 17.10 2.70
C ARG A 201 19.99 18.54 2.33
N GLN A 202 19.41 18.76 1.16
CA GLN A 202 18.92 20.08 0.73
C GLN A 202 17.68 20.48 1.56
N ALA A 203 16.76 19.55 1.80
CA ALA A 203 15.62 19.78 2.68
C ALA A 203 16.08 20.19 4.09
N ALA A 204 17.01 19.47 4.70
CA ALA A 204 17.56 19.79 6.01
C ALA A 204 18.24 21.17 6.08
N TYR A 205 18.90 21.59 5.00
CA TYR A 205 19.53 22.90 4.92
C TYR A 205 18.50 24.05 4.89
N ILE A 206 17.39 23.85 4.15
CA ILE A 206 16.34 24.88 4.00
C ILE A 206 15.51 25.02 5.26
N THR A 207 15.20 23.91 5.91
CA THR A 207 14.32 23.88 7.08
C THR A 207 15.06 24.00 8.41
N GLU A 208 16.42 24.08 8.36
CA GLU A 208 17.29 24.03 9.54
C GLU A 208 16.98 22.83 10.46
N ASN A 209 16.41 21.77 9.90
CA ASN A 209 15.86 20.63 10.64
C ASN A 209 16.65 19.35 10.35
N ASP A 210 17.37 18.83 11.35
CA ASP A 210 18.13 17.58 11.23
C ASP A 210 17.26 16.35 10.96
N ALA A 211 15.97 16.36 11.32
CA ALA A 211 15.04 15.28 11.03
C ALA A 211 14.75 15.10 9.53
N ALA A 212 15.02 16.10 8.70
CA ALA A 212 14.91 16.01 7.25
C ALA A 212 16.06 15.22 6.59
N ARG A 213 17.04 14.75 7.38
CA ARG A 213 18.19 13.96 6.91
C ARG A 213 17.93 12.45 6.91
N ALA A 214 16.89 11.99 7.60
CA ALA A 214 16.50 10.58 7.72
C ALA A 214 15.51 10.16 6.64
#